data_02df083af4e08ced2134bc290b64ee77
#
_entry.id   02df083af4e08ced2134bc290b64ee77
#
_cell.length_a   1.000
_cell.length_b   1.000
_cell.length_c   1.000
_cell.angle_alpha   90.00
_cell.angle_beta   90.00
_cell.angle_gamma   90.00
#
_symmetry.space_group_name_H-M   'P 1'
#
loop_
_entity.id
_entity.type
_entity.pdbx_description
1 polymer ?
#
loop_
_entity_poly.entity_id
_entity_poly.type
_entity_poly.pdbx_seq_one_letter_code
_entity_poly.pdbx_strand_id
1 'polypeptide(L)'
;MIRKIIFHFFFLVAIVTQAQQRLAFSFGETPQTLMLNPGSETNYKSHYGIPIVSNFQFTIGNSGFQMGDLFSNDSRSFNEKFEKVLDQISPSDYINLNTKIDVLNFGYRYNNKTYISIGFYEELDLIAYFPKDAIEGLYYGNDPFFNRSFSISQAIMKADLIGVLHAGISKKIDEKLTIGARFKIYSSSLNIETNNNSGSITTTTNNINISRLTLQNLDAGVRTSGIDNIEEDVLSNTFFGGNLGMGFDVGITYHFSPQIEFTGSILDLGFIKHSKNIRNFTAEGDYVLDGINFEYNPDDPIDYWRQLENDFKANISNEENDDAYTSWRPMKLNAALKYSFGERRNKFCYAKTRKQYYYNSIGFQMHTIMRPLKPQFSFTSFYEKSLSQNIHTKFTHTINDYSSTIFGAGASLQLGKLNIFGALDNVFGVRDLSTVNNISLNFGFNITID
;
A
#
# COMPACT_ATOMS: atom_id res chain seq x y z
N MET A 1 -9.73 4.39 30.12
CA MET A 1 -10.08 2.96 29.95
C MET A 1 -10.44 2.63 28.52
N ILE A 2 -11.33 3.37 27.85
CA ILE A 2 -11.72 3.23 26.44
C ILE A 2 -10.51 3.38 25.49
N ARG A 3 -9.61 4.35 25.73
CA ARG A 3 -8.37 4.60 24.95
C ARG A 3 -7.42 3.38 24.91
N LYS A 4 -7.27 2.69 26.06
CA LYS A 4 -6.47 1.45 26.13
C LYS A 4 -7.16 0.27 25.42
N ILE A 5 -8.48 0.22 25.45
CA ILE A 5 -9.27 -0.81 24.78
C ILE A 5 -9.18 -0.63 23.25
N ILE A 6 -9.27 0.60 22.74
CA ILE A 6 -9.09 0.92 21.31
C ILE A 6 -7.66 0.58 20.87
N PHE A 7 -6.64 0.96 21.65
CA PHE A 7 -5.24 0.64 21.32
C PHE A 7 -4.97 -0.88 21.36
N HIS A 8 -5.51 -1.60 22.34
CA HIS A 8 -5.41 -3.07 22.40
C HIS A 8 -6.28 -3.76 21.35
N PHE A 9 -7.41 -3.20 20.95
CA PHE A 9 -8.22 -3.67 19.84
C PHE A 9 -7.49 -3.49 18.51
N PHE A 10 -6.86 -2.33 18.27
CA PHE A 10 -5.97 -2.13 17.11
C PHE A 10 -4.76 -3.08 17.14
N PHE A 11 -4.18 -3.34 18.32
CA PHE A 11 -3.04 -4.25 18.46
C PHE A 11 -3.45 -5.73 18.32
N LEU A 12 -4.65 -6.12 18.76
CA LEU A 12 -5.19 -7.48 18.62
C LEU A 12 -5.69 -7.78 17.20
N VAL A 13 -6.19 -6.76 16.47
CA VAL A 13 -6.55 -6.87 15.05
C VAL A 13 -5.29 -6.94 14.17
N ALA A 14 -4.14 -6.46 14.65
CA ALA A 14 -2.86 -6.55 13.95
C ALA A 14 -2.30 -7.99 13.82
N ILE A 15 -2.90 -8.98 14.44
CA ILE A 15 -2.40 -10.38 14.42
C ILE A 15 -3.01 -11.21 13.29
N VAL A 16 -4.06 -10.75 12.58
CA VAL A 16 -4.72 -11.55 11.54
C VAL A 16 -4.95 -10.74 10.29
N THR A 17 -4.11 -10.94 9.29
CA THR A 17 -4.38 -11.29 7.90
C THR A 17 -4.73 -10.20 6.88
N GLN A 18 -4.47 -10.53 5.61
CA GLN A 18 -4.50 -9.62 4.47
C GLN A 18 -5.08 -10.27 3.22
N ALA A 19 -6.12 -9.69 2.62
CA ALA A 19 -6.56 -10.03 1.27
C ALA A 19 -6.67 -8.77 0.40
N GLN A 20 -6.23 -8.87 -0.83
CA GLN A 20 -5.99 -7.72 -1.69
C GLN A 20 -7.20 -7.27 -2.50
N GLN A 21 -7.11 -6.02 -2.98
CA GLN A 21 -7.89 -5.45 -4.07
C GLN A 21 -8.03 -6.40 -5.28
N ARG A 22 -7.08 -7.30 -5.49
CA ARG A 22 -7.03 -8.28 -6.60
C ARG A 22 -8.19 -9.27 -6.58
N LEU A 23 -8.54 -9.80 -5.41
CA LEU A 23 -9.67 -10.73 -5.28
C LEU A 23 -11.01 -10.04 -5.50
N ALA A 24 -11.16 -8.79 -5.03
CA ALA A 24 -12.38 -8.03 -5.18
C ALA A 24 -12.55 -7.41 -6.58
N PHE A 25 -11.44 -7.21 -7.34
CA PHE A 25 -11.52 -6.65 -8.69
C PHE A 25 -12.27 -7.58 -9.63
N SER A 26 -13.23 -7.07 -10.38
CA SER A 26 -14.12 -7.83 -11.27
C SER A 26 -15.00 -8.88 -10.57
N PHE A 27 -15.08 -8.86 -9.22
CA PHE A 27 -15.96 -9.74 -8.46
C PHE A 27 -17.32 -9.05 -8.25
N GLY A 28 -18.15 -9.03 -9.28
CA GLY A 28 -19.33 -8.18 -9.45
C GLY A 28 -20.47 -8.34 -8.45
N GLU A 29 -20.38 -9.26 -7.49
CA GLU A 29 -21.40 -9.53 -6.48
C GLU A 29 -21.21 -8.70 -5.19
N THR A 30 -20.15 -7.88 -5.12
CA THR A 30 -19.85 -7.05 -3.95
C THR A 30 -19.86 -5.56 -4.29
N PRO A 31 -20.44 -4.69 -3.44
CA PRO A 31 -20.41 -3.23 -3.64
C PRO A 31 -18.99 -2.66 -3.77
N GLN A 32 -18.01 -3.29 -3.14
CA GLN A 32 -16.60 -2.88 -3.14
C GLN A 32 -15.95 -2.92 -4.52
N THR A 33 -16.51 -3.67 -5.47
CA THR A 33 -16.05 -3.66 -6.87
C THR A 33 -16.09 -2.26 -7.48
N LEU A 34 -17.09 -1.45 -7.11
CA LEU A 34 -17.16 -0.04 -7.53
C LEU A 34 -15.97 0.78 -7.05
N MET A 35 -15.38 0.45 -5.88
CA MET A 35 -14.20 1.14 -5.36
C MET A 35 -12.95 0.87 -6.20
N LEU A 36 -12.89 -0.26 -6.88
CA LEU A 36 -11.77 -0.70 -7.71
C LEU A 36 -11.96 -0.39 -9.19
N ASN A 37 -13.23 -0.27 -9.63
CA ASN A 37 -13.60 0.15 -10.98
C ASN A 37 -14.91 0.95 -10.93
N PRO A 38 -14.88 2.29 -11.04
CA PRO A 38 -16.10 3.10 -11.09
C PRO A 38 -17.06 2.71 -12.22
N GLY A 39 -16.54 2.08 -13.29
CA GLY A 39 -17.32 1.56 -14.42
C GLY A 39 -17.88 0.15 -14.20
N SER A 40 -17.80 -0.41 -12.99
CA SER A 40 -18.38 -1.72 -12.68
C SER A 40 -19.91 -1.69 -12.75
N GLU A 41 -20.48 -2.80 -13.20
CA GLU A 41 -21.91 -3.01 -13.22
C GLU A 41 -22.41 -3.55 -11.88
N THR A 42 -23.53 -3.00 -11.40
CA THR A 42 -24.18 -3.42 -10.16
C THR A 42 -25.50 -4.12 -10.44
N ASN A 43 -25.85 -5.15 -9.67
CA ASN A 43 -27.09 -5.93 -9.85
C ASN A 43 -28.22 -5.51 -8.90
N TYR A 44 -27.94 -4.67 -7.90
CA TYR A 44 -28.89 -4.21 -6.88
C TYR A 44 -29.32 -2.75 -7.18
N LYS A 45 -30.47 -2.36 -6.60
CA LYS A 45 -31.01 -0.99 -6.67
C LYS A 45 -30.25 -0.04 -5.75
N SER A 46 -29.92 -0.49 -4.55
CA SER A 46 -29.13 0.29 -3.61
C SER A 46 -28.25 -0.59 -2.73
N HIS A 47 -27.16 -0.03 -2.24
CA HIS A 47 -26.36 -0.63 -1.19
C HIS A 47 -26.07 0.37 -0.08
N TYR A 48 -25.94 -0.15 1.13
CA TYR A 48 -25.56 0.56 2.34
C TYR A 48 -24.46 -0.24 3.03
N GLY A 49 -23.28 0.31 3.11
CA GLY A 49 -22.20 -0.28 3.90
C GLY A 49 -22.50 -0.14 5.39
N ILE A 50 -22.31 -1.21 6.15
CA ILE A 50 -22.37 -1.10 7.61
C ILE A 50 -21.15 -0.32 8.06
N PRO A 51 -21.31 0.80 8.79
CA PRO A 51 -20.20 1.67 9.17
C PRO A 51 -19.03 0.92 9.80
N ILE A 52 -17.81 1.27 9.40
CA ILE A 52 -16.53 0.69 9.86
C ILE A 52 -16.28 -0.74 9.38
N VAL A 53 -17.32 -1.56 9.21
CA VAL A 53 -17.19 -2.97 8.82
C VAL A 53 -17.69 -3.26 7.40
N SER A 54 -18.07 -2.24 6.63
CA SER A 54 -18.52 -2.43 5.24
C SER A 54 -17.38 -2.88 4.32
N ASN A 55 -16.16 -2.48 4.62
CA ASN A 55 -14.95 -2.92 3.96
C ASN A 55 -13.77 -2.65 4.87
N PHE A 56 -13.13 -3.71 5.29
CA PHE A 56 -11.84 -3.66 5.95
C PHE A 56 -10.82 -4.34 5.06
N GLN A 57 -9.81 -3.59 4.71
CA GLN A 57 -8.69 -4.07 3.89
C GLN A 57 -7.40 -3.81 4.64
N PHE A 58 -6.55 -4.81 4.66
CA PHE A 58 -5.23 -4.73 5.26
C PHE A 58 -4.21 -5.46 4.36
N THR A 59 -3.03 -4.88 4.10
CA THR A 59 -1.93 -5.42 3.32
C THR A 59 -0.59 -5.12 3.99
N ILE A 60 0.23 -6.14 4.26
CA ILE A 60 1.66 -6.05 4.58
C ILE A 60 2.47 -6.95 3.65
N GLY A 61 3.58 -6.51 3.20
CA GLY A 61 4.46 -7.28 2.35
C GLY A 61 5.90 -6.87 2.53
N ASN A 62 6.77 -7.83 2.24
CA ASN A 62 8.22 -7.65 2.22
C ASN A 62 8.74 -8.40 0.98
N SER A 63 9.40 -7.71 0.07
CA SER A 63 9.89 -8.34 -1.17
C SER A 63 11.27 -8.97 -1.03
N GLY A 64 12.03 -8.65 0.03
CA GLY A 64 13.43 -9.02 0.15
C GLY A 64 13.69 -10.37 0.82
N PHE A 65 12.90 -10.75 1.83
CA PHE A 65 13.13 -11.97 2.61
C PHE A 65 11.83 -12.47 3.27
N GLN A 66 11.86 -13.70 3.81
CA GLN A 66 10.78 -14.24 4.64
C GLN A 66 11.08 -14.04 6.11
N MET A 67 10.05 -13.84 6.94
CA MET A 67 10.25 -13.69 8.40
C MET A 67 10.97 -14.91 9.00
N GLY A 68 10.74 -16.10 8.46
CA GLY A 68 11.42 -17.32 8.86
C GLY A 68 12.92 -17.34 8.55
N ASP A 69 13.38 -16.58 7.59
CA ASP A 69 14.81 -16.47 7.31
C ASP A 69 15.56 -15.90 8.53
N LEU A 70 14.90 -15.03 9.31
CA LEU A 70 15.48 -14.44 10.54
C LEU A 70 15.09 -15.20 11.82
N PHE A 71 13.83 -15.66 11.92
CA PHE A 71 13.23 -16.11 13.19
C PHE A 71 12.90 -17.61 13.22
N SER A 72 13.31 -18.40 12.20
CA SER A 72 13.14 -19.86 12.25
C SER A 72 13.88 -20.48 13.45
N ASN A 73 13.27 -21.50 14.06
CA ASN A 73 13.88 -22.22 15.17
C ASN A 73 14.75 -23.38 14.61
N ASP A 74 15.94 -23.05 14.10
CA ASP A 74 16.93 -23.99 13.61
C ASP A 74 18.29 -23.79 14.33
N SER A 75 19.33 -24.55 13.95
CA SER A 75 20.64 -24.53 14.60
C SER A 75 21.50 -23.29 14.29
N ARG A 76 21.08 -22.44 13.35
CA ARG A 76 21.86 -21.25 12.96
C ARG A 76 21.68 -20.15 14.00
N SER A 77 22.74 -19.39 14.25
CA SER A 77 22.70 -18.17 15.06
C SER A 77 21.88 -17.07 14.37
N PHE A 78 21.42 -16.07 15.13
CA PHE A 78 20.75 -14.91 14.54
C PHE A 78 21.65 -14.18 13.54
N ASN A 79 22.94 -14.05 13.84
CA ASN A 79 23.90 -13.37 12.96
C ASN A 79 24.03 -14.11 11.60
N GLU A 80 24.16 -15.42 11.58
CA GLU A 80 24.21 -16.21 10.33
C GLU A 80 22.93 -16.05 9.50
N LYS A 81 21.77 -15.95 10.15
CA LYS A 81 20.49 -15.70 9.48
C LYS A 81 20.41 -14.29 8.92
N PHE A 82 20.87 -13.31 9.71
CA PHE A 82 20.87 -11.91 9.31
C PHE A 82 21.82 -11.66 8.13
N GLU A 83 23.02 -12.22 8.15
CA GLU A 83 23.98 -12.17 7.04
C GLU A 83 23.38 -12.74 5.76
N LYS A 84 22.73 -13.91 5.86
CA LYS A 84 22.05 -14.51 4.71
C LYS A 84 20.95 -13.60 4.14
N VAL A 85 20.15 -12.97 5.01
CA VAL A 85 19.11 -12.03 4.60
C VAL A 85 19.75 -10.80 3.94
N LEU A 86 20.83 -10.28 4.52
CA LEU A 86 21.54 -9.12 4.00
C LEU A 86 22.12 -9.37 2.60
N ASP A 87 22.61 -10.60 2.35
CA ASP A 87 23.07 -11.02 1.02
C ASP A 87 21.93 -11.09 -0.01
N GLN A 88 20.74 -11.51 0.42
CA GLN A 88 19.57 -11.70 -0.45
C GLN A 88 18.87 -10.39 -0.81
N ILE A 89 18.78 -9.44 0.10
CA ILE A 89 18.06 -8.18 -0.14
C ILE A 89 18.76 -7.33 -1.20
N SER A 90 17.94 -6.63 -1.98
CA SER A 90 18.34 -5.64 -2.97
C SER A 90 17.90 -4.25 -2.52
N PRO A 91 18.55 -3.16 -2.92
CA PRO A 91 18.08 -1.79 -2.67
C PRO A 91 16.69 -1.48 -3.25
N SER A 92 16.21 -2.29 -4.19
CA SER A 92 14.87 -2.17 -4.74
C SER A 92 13.81 -2.96 -3.97
N ASP A 93 14.22 -3.76 -2.99
CA ASP A 93 13.30 -4.46 -2.11
C ASP A 93 12.73 -3.51 -1.05
N TYR A 94 11.55 -3.85 -0.57
CA TYR A 94 10.78 -2.94 0.26
C TYR A 94 9.88 -3.69 1.25
N ILE A 95 9.51 -2.97 2.30
CA ILE A 95 8.38 -3.31 3.17
C ILE A 95 7.24 -2.36 2.80
N ASN A 96 6.02 -2.88 2.69
CA ASN A 96 4.83 -2.05 2.56
C ASN A 96 3.75 -2.45 3.55
N LEU A 97 2.96 -1.47 3.96
CA LEU A 97 1.76 -1.62 4.76
C LEU A 97 0.66 -0.77 4.12
N ASN A 98 -0.48 -1.38 3.82
CA ASN A 98 -1.66 -0.64 3.37
C ASN A 98 -2.89 -1.13 4.14
N THR A 99 -3.60 -0.20 4.74
CA THR A 99 -4.86 -0.47 5.45
C THR A 99 -5.92 0.50 4.95
N LYS A 100 -7.12 -0.02 4.69
CA LYS A 100 -8.27 0.78 4.28
C LYS A 100 -9.51 0.35 5.03
N ILE A 101 -10.24 1.32 5.57
CA ILE A 101 -11.46 1.10 6.34
C ILE A 101 -12.56 2.01 5.78
N ASP A 102 -13.64 1.42 5.27
CA ASP A 102 -14.79 2.19 4.83
C ASP A 102 -15.62 2.60 6.06
N VAL A 103 -15.67 3.90 6.33
CA VAL A 103 -16.47 4.48 7.43
C VAL A 103 -17.93 4.61 6.99
N LEU A 104 -18.16 5.08 5.76
CA LEU A 104 -19.46 5.21 5.14
C LEU A 104 -19.38 4.78 3.68
N ASN A 105 -20.34 3.98 3.23
CA ASN A 105 -20.43 3.57 1.83
C ASN A 105 -21.92 3.41 1.46
N PHE A 106 -22.33 4.14 0.45
CA PHE A 106 -23.70 4.18 -0.02
C PHE A 106 -23.75 4.24 -1.53
N GLY A 107 -24.73 3.58 -2.14
CA GLY A 107 -25.01 3.71 -3.56
C GLY A 107 -26.45 3.47 -3.90
N TYR A 108 -26.90 4.14 -4.95
CA TYR A 108 -28.27 4.11 -5.41
C TYR A 108 -28.38 4.18 -6.93
N ARG A 109 -29.26 3.35 -7.48
CA ARG A 109 -29.61 3.33 -8.91
C ARG A 109 -30.62 4.43 -9.22
N TYR A 110 -30.13 5.53 -9.77
CA TYR A 110 -30.95 6.68 -10.14
C TYR A 110 -31.95 6.34 -11.27
N ASN A 111 -31.51 5.56 -12.26
CA ASN A 111 -32.33 5.04 -13.34
C ASN A 111 -31.72 3.73 -13.89
N ASN A 112 -32.36 3.13 -14.91
CA ASN A 112 -31.95 1.83 -15.46
C ASN A 112 -30.50 1.80 -16.01
N LYS A 113 -29.90 2.98 -16.26
CA LYS A 113 -28.57 3.12 -16.85
C LYS A 113 -27.54 3.74 -15.92
N THR A 114 -27.98 4.39 -14.82
CA THR A 114 -27.10 5.23 -14.00
C THR A 114 -27.12 4.76 -12.55
N TYR A 115 -25.95 4.53 -11.99
CA TYR A 115 -25.73 4.22 -10.59
C TYR A 115 -24.85 5.30 -9.97
N ILE A 116 -25.22 5.82 -8.80
CA ILE A 116 -24.48 6.86 -8.07
C ILE A 116 -24.00 6.25 -6.77
N SER A 117 -22.77 6.56 -6.39
CA SER A 117 -22.17 6.13 -5.11
C SER A 117 -21.52 7.30 -4.40
N ILE A 118 -21.57 7.27 -3.07
CA ILE A 118 -20.89 8.23 -2.19
C ILE A 118 -20.37 7.48 -0.97
N GLY A 119 -19.25 7.90 -0.45
CA GLY A 119 -18.68 7.27 0.75
C GLY A 119 -17.51 8.04 1.33
N PHE A 120 -17.11 7.60 2.50
CA PHE A 120 -15.93 8.07 3.19
C PHE A 120 -15.14 6.87 3.71
N TYR A 121 -13.83 6.86 3.46
CA TYR A 121 -12.91 5.84 3.97
C TYR A 121 -11.63 6.47 4.50
N GLU A 122 -10.96 5.74 5.37
CA GLU A 122 -9.62 6.04 5.83
C GLU A 122 -8.62 5.07 5.20
N GLU A 123 -7.45 5.56 4.81
CA GLU A 123 -6.38 4.79 4.21
C GLU A 123 -5.04 5.16 4.86
N LEU A 124 -4.33 4.16 5.36
CA LEU A 124 -2.91 4.20 5.69
C LEU A 124 -2.15 3.49 4.58
N ASP A 125 -1.21 4.16 3.94
CA ASP A 125 -0.34 3.58 2.92
C ASP A 125 1.12 3.91 3.24
N LEU A 126 1.94 2.88 3.45
CA LEU A 126 3.35 3.01 3.76
C LEU A 126 4.16 2.10 2.84
N ILE A 127 5.25 2.62 2.32
CA ILE A 127 6.32 1.87 1.66
C ILE A 127 7.67 2.41 2.11
N ALA A 128 8.59 1.49 2.45
CA ALA A 128 9.97 1.79 2.79
C ALA A 128 10.89 0.81 2.07
N TYR A 129 11.86 1.32 1.33
CA TYR A 129 12.86 0.52 0.63
C TYR A 129 14.04 0.21 1.54
N PHE A 130 14.70 -0.93 1.33
CA PHE A 130 15.84 -1.32 2.15
C PHE A 130 17.09 -0.54 1.77
N PRO A 131 17.64 0.29 2.67
CA PRO A 131 18.92 0.95 2.44
C PRO A 131 20.08 -0.04 2.68
N LYS A 132 20.25 -1.00 1.77
CA LYS A 132 21.19 -2.13 1.91
C LYS A 132 22.58 -1.67 2.29
N ASP A 133 23.13 -0.71 1.58
CA ASP A 133 24.49 -0.20 1.83
C ASP A 133 24.61 0.35 3.26
N ALA A 134 23.63 1.10 3.75
CA ALA A 134 23.63 1.61 5.11
C ALA A 134 23.54 0.47 6.15
N ILE A 135 22.71 -0.55 5.90
CA ILE A 135 22.60 -1.71 6.79
C ILE A 135 23.91 -2.52 6.81
N GLU A 136 24.54 -2.75 5.65
CA GLU A 136 25.86 -3.41 5.57
C GLU A 136 26.92 -2.62 6.34
N GLY A 137 26.96 -1.30 6.15
CA GLY A 137 27.92 -0.43 6.86
C GLY A 137 27.72 -0.42 8.37
N LEU A 138 26.48 -0.45 8.85
CA LEU A 138 26.17 -0.53 10.28
C LEU A 138 26.49 -1.90 10.89
N TYR A 139 26.26 -2.97 10.15
CA TYR A 139 26.45 -4.33 10.66
C TYR A 139 27.92 -4.78 10.64
N TYR A 140 28.61 -4.61 9.51
CA TYR A 140 30.00 -5.05 9.33
C TYR A 140 31.01 -3.97 9.74
N GLY A 141 30.60 -2.73 9.89
CA GLY A 141 31.50 -1.58 9.99
C GLY A 141 32.20 -1.25 8.67
N ASN A 142 33.21 -0.40 8.73
CA ASN A 142 33.89 0.11 7.53
C ASN A 142 35.01 -0.81 7.04
N ASP A 143 35.55 -1.67 7.89
CA ASP A 143 36.79 -2.42 7.65
C ASP A 143 36.72 -3.39 6.46
N PRO A 144 35.64 -4.16 6.26
CA PRO A 144 35.55 -5.06 5.10
C PRO A 144 35.33 -4.34 3.77
N PHE A 145 35.06 -3.04 3.78
CA PHE A 145 34.59 -2.27 2.62
C PHE A 145 35.53 -1.13 2.21
N PHE A 146 36.81 -1.27 2.48
CA PHE A 146 37.82 -0.32 2.01
C PHE A 146 37.69 -0.08 0.51
N ASN A 147 37.68 1.20 0.09
CA ASN A 147 37.53 1.65 -1.29
C ASN A 147 36.18 1.31 -1.95
N ARG A 148 35.22 0.76 -1.20
CA ARG A 148 33.83 0.64 -1.66
C ARG A 148 33.07 1.91 -1.31
N SER A 149 32.27 2.39 -2.27
CA SER A 149 31.33 3.48 -2.03
C SER A 149 29.97 2.94 -1.68
N PHE A 150 29.37 3.43 -0.59
CA PHE A 150 28.01 3.16 -0.14
C PHE A 150 27.10 4.31 -0.59
N SER A 151 26.01 3.98 -1.24
CA SER A 151 25.05 4.97 -1.70
C SER A 151 24.04 5.33 -0.61
N ILE A 152 23.83 6.62 -0.38
CA ILE A 152 22.78 7.14 0.50
C ILE A 152 21.41 7.12 -0.21
N SER A 153 21.38 7.12 -1.54
CA SER A 153 20.15 7.19 -2.36
C SER A 153 19.17 6.04 -2.17
N GLN A 154 19.56 4.98 -1.47
CA GLN A 154 18.73 3.79 -1.22
C GLN A 154 17.68 4.00 -0.11
N ALA A 155 17.84 5.01 0.76
CA ALA A 155 16.91 5.28 1.86
C ALA A 155 15.69 6.05 1.37
N ILE A 156 14.70 5.35 0.81
CA ILE A 156 13.47 5.92 0.25
C ILE A 156 12.27 5.43 1.05
N MET A 157 11.44 6.35 1.51
CA MET A 157 10.21 6.04 2.23
C MET A 157 9.07 6.97 1.80
N LYS A 158 7.85 6.44 1.79
CA LYS A 158 6.62 7.22 1.70
C LYS A 158 5.56 6.62 2.61
N ALA A 159 4.94 7.47 3.42
CA ALA A 159 3.82 7.10 4.30
C ALA A 159 2.73 8.19 4.24
N ASP A 160 1.49 7.76 4.08
CA ASP A 160 0.30 8.61 4.05
C ASP A 160 -0.77 8.05 4.99
N LEU A 161 -1.35 8.88 5.85
CA LEU A 161 -2.59 8.59 6.57
C LEU A 161 -3.64 9.62 6.17
N ILE A 162 -4.69 9.18 5.48
CA ILE A 162 -5.68 10.07 4.86
C ILE A 162 -7.11 9.62 5.10
N GLY A 163 -8.00 10.58 5.24
CA GLY A 163 -9.43 10.42 5.04
C GLY A 163 -9.82 10.79 3.60
N VAL A 164 -10.74 10.05 3.00
CA VAL A 164 -11.15 10.22 1.60
C VAL A 164 -12.66 10.25 1.48
N LEU A 165 -13.21 11.43 1.19
CA LEU A 165 -14.60 11.57 0.75
C LEU A 165 -14.66 11.37 -0.76
N HIS A 166 -15.59 10.54 -1.22
CA HIS A 166 -15.72 10.29 -2.66
C HIS A 166 -17.18 10.31 -3.11
N ALA A 167 -17.39 10.72 -4.35
CA ALA A 167 -18.66 10.60 -5.05
C ALA A 167 -18.41 10.08 -6.47
N GLY A 168 -19.16 9.04 -6.87
CA GLY A 168 -18.96 8.36 -8.14
C GLY A 168 -20.26 8.16 -8.90
N ILE A 169 -20.11 8.04 -10.21
CA ILE A 169 -21.19 7.72 -11.14
C ILE A 169 -20.71 6.59 -12.06
N SER A 170 -21.54 5.55 -12.20
CA SER A 170 -21.41 4.51 -13.21
C SER A 170 -22.59 4.63 -14.19
N LYS A 171 -22.32 4.67 -15.48
CA LYS A 171 -23.32 4.85 -16.51
C LYS A 171 -23.19 3.82 -17.61
N LYS A 172 -24.23 3.04 -17.81
CA LYS A 172 -24.39 2.14 -18.95
C LYS A 172 -24.72 2.96 -20.21
N ILE A 173 -23.79 3.02 -21.14
CA ILE A 173 -23.95 3.78 -22.39
C ILE A 173 -24.86 2.99 -23.33
N ASP A 174 -24.51 1.72 -23.55
CA ASP A 174 -25.27 0.78 -24.37
C ASP A 174 -25.25 -0.63 -23.77
N GLU A 175 -25.63 -1.67 -24.52
CA GLU A 175 -25.65 -3.06 -24.06
C GLU A 175 -24.26 -3.63 -23.76
N LYS A 176 -23.20 -3.02 -24.32
CA LYS A 176 -21.84 -3.53 -24.24
C LYS A 176 -20.94 -2.69 -23.34
N LEU A 177 -21.23 -1.40 -23.21
CA LEU A 177 -20.33 -0.44 -22.60
C LEU A 177 -20.93 0.22 -21.37
N THR A 178 -20.24 0.08 -20.25
CA THR A 178 -20.45 0.84 -19.02
C THR A 178 -19.18 1.63 -18.68
N ILE A 179 -19.32 2.93 -18.44
CA ILE A 179 -18.22 3.81 -18.03
C ILE A 179 -18.53 4.38 -16.65
N GLY A 180 -17.50 4.71 -15.90
CA GLY A 180 -17.66 5.35 -14.61
C GLY A 180 -16.55 6.33 -14.29
N ALA A 181 -16.89 7.28 -13.44
CA ALA A 181 -15.96 8.24 -12.90
C ALA A 181 -16.26 8.47 -11.41
N ARG A 182 -15.23 8.83 -10.65
CA ARG A 182 -15.35 9.19 -9.23
C ARG A 182 -14.45 10.37 -8.94
N PHE A 183 -15.02 11.35 -8.25
CA PHE A 183 -14.28 12.45 -7.66
C PHE A 183 -13.94 12.13 -6.20
N LYS A 184 -12.76 12.53 -5.76
CA LYS A 184 -12.25 12.35 -4.41
C LYS A 184 -11.77 13.66 -3.82
N ILE A 185 -12.05 13.87 -2.55
CA ILE A 185 -11.44 14.89 -1.71
C ILE A 185 -10.62 14.16 -0.66
N TYR A 186 -9.35 14.48 -0.59
CA TYR A 186 -8.42 13.94 0.39
C TYR A 186 -8.26 14.89 1.57
N SER A 187 -8.13 14.34 2.77
CA SER A 187 -7.71 15.05 3.99
C SER A 187 -6.58 14.27 4.64
N SER A 188 -5.35 14.78 4.55
CA SER A 188 -4.16 14.12 5.09
C SER A 188 -3.93 14.53 6.54
N SER A 189 -3.89 13.54 7.42
CA SER A 189 -3.49 13.68 8.82
C SER A 189 -1.98 13.52 9.01
N LEU A 190 -1.36 12.63 8.23
CA LEU A 190 0.07 12.37 8.26
C LEU A 190 0.60 12.17 6.84
N ASN A 191 1.72 12.80 6.54
CA ASN A 191 2.54 12.48 5.37
C ASN A 191 4.00 12.49 5.77
N ILE A 192 4.74 11.48 5.29
CA ILE A 192 6.20 11.41 5.37
C ILE A 192 6.68 10.96 3.99
N GLU A 193 7.55 11.70 3.35
CA GLU A 193 8.15 11.27 2.09
C GLU A 193 9.61 11.71 1.98
N THR A 194 10.46 10.82 1.52
CA THR A 194 11.81 11.15 1.11
C THR A 194 11.73 12.00 -0.15
N ASN A 195 12.35 13.18 -0.11
CA ASN A 195 12.39 14.13 -1.21
C ASN A 195 13.64 13.89 -2.05
N ASN A 196 14.71 14.62 -1.83
CA ASN A 196 15.99 14.32 -2.46
C ASN A 196 16.69 13.23 -1.67
N ASN A 197 17.45 12.38 -2.33
CA ASN A 197 18.27 11.41 -1.64
C ASN A 197 19.43 10.99 -2.53
N SER A 198 20.53 11.69 -2.41
CA SER A 198 21.78 11.40 -3.12
C SER A 198 22.98 11.54 -2.19
N GLY A 199 24.11 11.06 -2.64
CA GLY A 199 25.35 11.07 -1.89
C GLY A 199 25.96 9.69 -1.74
N SER A 200 27.21 9.68 -1.33
CA SER A 200 27.97 8.44 -1.09
C SER A 200 28.91 8.57 0.08
N ILE A 201 29.11 7.46 0.77
CA ILE A 201 30.11 7.31 1.84
C ILE A 201 31.18 6.34 1.35
N THR A 202 32.45 6.77 1.37
CA THR A 202 33.58 5.93 1.00
C THR A 202 34.60 5.90 2.13
N THR A 203 35.09 4.72 2.49
CA THR A 203 36.16 4.53 3.46
C THR A 203 37.47 4.23 2.74
N THR A 204 38.48 5.04 2.98
CA THR A 204 39.84 4.89 2.45
C THR A 204 40.86 4.93 3.58
N THR A 205 42.12 4.66 3.30
CA THR A 205 43.24 4.94 4.23
C THR A 205 43.89 6.26 3.88
N ASN A 206 44.25 7.03 4.90
CA ASN A 206 45.13 8.19 4.72
C ASN A 206 46.61 7.78 4.69
N ASN A 207 47.52 8.73 4.51
CA ASN A 207 48.98 8.51 4.39
C ASN A 207 49.64 7.87 5.62
N ILE A 208 48.94 7.77 6.75
CA ILE A 208 49.39 7.19 8.03
C ILE A 208 48.60 5.93 8.42
N ASN A 209 47.94 5.28 7.46
CA ASN A 209 47.11 4.08 7.62
C ASN A 209 45.93 4.24 8.60
N ILE A 210 45.43 5.45 8.79
CA ILE A 210 44.18 5.69 9.55
C ILE A 210 43.03 5.68 8.57
N SER A 211 41.90 5.09 8.99
CA SER A 211 40.66 5.07 8.19
C SER A 211 40.13 6.49 8.01
N ARG A 212 39.95 6.90 6.76
CA ARG A 212 39.31 8.13 6.34
C ARG A 212 37.93 7.81 5.81
N LEU A 213 36.89 8.38 6.42
CA LEU A 213 35.53 8.31 5.93
C LEU A 213 35.22 9.62 5.17
N THR A 214 34.81 9.48 3.92
CA THR A 214 34.46 10.62 3.08
C THR A 214 32.99 10.51 2.69
N LEU A 215 32.19 11.49 3.10
CA LEU A 215 30.81 11.72 2.67
C LEU A 215 30.84 12.73 1.55
N GLN A 216 30.30 12.40 0.37
CA GLN A 216 30.37 13.24 -0.82
C GLN A 216 28.97 13.44 -1.41
N ASN A 217 28.73 14.69 -1.87
CA ASN A 217 27.52 15.09 -2.57
C ASN A 217 26.25 14.69 -1.83
N LEU A 218 26.25 14.83 -0.49
CA LEU A 218 25.04 14.61 0.29
C LEU A 218 23.99 15.64 -0.13
N ASP A 219 22.85 15.17 -0.56
CA ASP A 219 21.62 15.93 -0.76
C ASP A 219 20.48 15.00 -0.36
N ALA A 220 20.08 15.09 0.90
CA ALA A 220 19.05 14.25 1.50
C ALA A 220 17.96 15.14 2.10
N GLY A 221 16.71 14.81 1.82
CA GLY A 221 15.57 15.54 2.33
C GLY A 221 14.43 14.63 2.72
N VAL A 222 13.74 14.98 3.80
CA VAL A 222 12.50 14.36 4.25
C VAL A 222 11.46 15.44 4.46
N ARG A 223 10.36 15.34 3.73
CA ARG A 223 9.18 16.20 3.90
C ARG A 223 8.19 15.52 4.82
N THR A 224 7.66 16.27 5.75
CA THR A 224 6.69 15.74 6.70
C THR A 224 5.56 16.70 6.97
N SER A 225 4.39 16.16 7.26
CA SER A 225 3.27 16.92 7.81
C SER A 225 2.50 16.07 8.82
N GLY A 226 2.08 16.69 9.93
CA GLY A 226 1.29 16.06 10.97
C GLY A 226 2.06 15.17 11.95
N ILE A 227 3.39 15.18 11.95
CA ILE A 227 4.21 14.34 12.85
C ILE A 227 4.06 14.78 14.30
N ASP A 228 4.08 16.08 14.59
CA ASP A 228 4.12 16.60 15.95
C ASP A 228 2.82 16.38 16.73
N ASN A 229 1.70 16.12 16.05
CA ASN A 229 0.35 16.01 16.65
C ASN A 229 -0.30 14.64 16.44
N ILE A 230 0.49 13.58 16.25
CA ILE A 230 -0.04 12.24 15.94
C ILE A 230 -1.02 11.73 17.02
N GLU A 231 -0.84 12.08 18.29
CA GLU A 231 -1.66 11.55 19.38
C GLU A 231 -2.99 12.29 19.57
N GLU A 232 -3.08 13.57 19.24
CA GLU A 232 -4.21 14.42 19.60
C GLU A 232 -5.22 14.65 18.48
N ASP A 233 -4.77 14.78 17.23
CA ASP A 233 -5.60 15.30 16.13
C ASP A 233 -5.81 14.34 14.95
N VAL A 234 -5.38 13.08 15.04
CA VAL A 234 -5.46 12.14 13.89
C VAL A 234 -6.87 12.04 13.32
N LEU A 235 -7.86 11.80 14.17
CA LEU A 235 -9.25 11.64 13.70
C LEU A 235 -9.83 12.94 13.13
N SER A 236 -9.59 14.09 13.78
CA SER A 236 -10.10 15.38 13.30
C SER A 236 -9.46 15.75 11.96
N ASN A 237 -8.19 15.45 11.77
CA ASN A 237 -7.45 15.75 10.56
C ASN A 237 -7.84 14.85 9.39
N THR A 238 -8.20 13.58 9.61
CA THR A 238 -8.77 12.73 8.56
C THR A 238 -10.18 13.17 8.16
N PHE A 239 -10.97 13.79 9.08
CA PHE A 239 -12.28 14.38 8.81
C PHE A 239 -12.22 15.87 8.41
N PHE A 240 -11.37 16.22 7.42
CA PHE A 240 -11.22 17.57 6.84
C PHE A 240 -10.53 18.62 7.69
N GLY A 241 -9.97 18.27 8.86
CA GLY A 241 -9.09 19.15 9.65
C GLY A 241 -7.69 19.27 9.09
N GLY A 242 -7.23 18.27 8.36
CA GLY A 242 -5.85 18.13 7.86
C GLY A 242 -5.53 18.90 6.59
N ASN A 243 -4.50 18.42 5.89
CA ASN A 243 -4.07 18.94 4.60
C ASN A 243 -4.96 18.43 3.46
N LEU A 244 -5.48 19.32 2.62
CA LEU A 244 -6.48 18.97 1.63
C LEU A 244 -5.88 18.66 0.26
N GLY A 245 -6.56 17.78 -0.46
CA GLY A 245 -6.23 17.40 -1.82
C GLY A 245 -7.45 16.97 -2.61
N MET A 246 -7.24 16.66 -3.88
CA MET A 246 -8.29 16.16 -4.76
C MET A 246 -7.76 15.07 -5.68
N GLY A 247 -8.66 14.23 -6.16
CA GLY A 247 -8.34 13.18 -7.10
C GLY A 247 -9.52 12.68 -7.88
N PHE A 248 -9.19 11.89 -8.92
CA PHE A 248 -10.14 11.30 -9.82
C PHE A 248 -9.84 9.83 -10.04
N ASP A 249 -10.91 9.05 -10.19
CA ASP A 249 -10.87 7.69 -10.70
C ASP A 249 -11.72 7.62 -11.96
N VAL A 250 -11.29 6.80 -12.92
CA VAL A 250 -12.07 6.45 -14.11
C VAL A 250 -12.10 4.94 -14.29
N GLY A 251 -13.16 4.43 -14.90
CA GLY A 251 -13.29 3.01 -15.10
C GLY A 251 -14.23 2.65 -16.25
N ILE A 252 -14.05 1.46 -16.76
CA ILE A 252 -14.77 0.92 -17.91
C ILE A 252 -15.07 -0.57 -17.71
N THR A 253 -16.23 -1.00 -18.16
CA THR A 253 -16.58 -2.40 -18.40
C THR A 253 -17.11 -2.52 -19.84
N TYR A 254 -16.51 -3.44 -20.61
CA TYR A 254 -16.87 -3.67 -22.01
C TYR A 254 -17.11 -5.16 -22.29
N HIS A 255 -18.30 -5.46 -22.79
CA HIS A 255 -18.68 -6.81 -23.19
C HIS A 255 -18.43 -7.02 -24.71
N PHE A 256 -17.37 -7.73 -25.05
CA PHE A 256 -17.14 -8.16 -26.44
C PHE A 256 -18.24 -9.11 -26.91
N SER A 257 -18.67 -9.98 -26.01
CA SER A 257 -19.80 -10.90 -26.16
C SER A 257 -20.46 -11.11 -24.79
N PRO A 258 -21.61 -11.81 -24.69
CA PRO A 258 -22.18 -12.18 -23.38
C PRO A 258 -21.24 -12.98 -22.48
N GLN A 259 -20.23 -13.64 -23.07
CA GLN A 259 -19.26 -14.47 -22.35
C GLN A 259 -17.93 -13.75 -22.08
N ILE A 260 -17.54 -12.78 -22.90
CA ILE A 260 -16.23 -12.12 -22.83
C ILE A 260 -16.40 -10.69 -22.37
N GLU A 261 -15.86 -10.41 -21.18
CA GLU A 261 -15.88 -9.10 -20.52
C GLU A 261 -14.46 -8.59 -20.29
N PHE A 262 -14.24 -7.34 -20.65
CA PHE A 262 -13.06 -6.57 -20.27
C PHE A 262 -13.45 -5.52 -19.25
N THR A 263 -12.65 -5.40 -18.19
CA THR A 263 -12.76 -4.33 -17.20
C THR A 263 -11.43 -3.61 -17.05
N GLY A 264 -11.47 -2.30 -16.92
CA GLY A 264 -10.28 -1.49 -16.71
C GLY A 264 -10.56 -0.27 -15.84
N SER A 265 -9.57 0.15 -15.06
CA SER A 265 -9.67 1.37 -14.26
C SER A 265 -8.32 2.03 -14.02
N ILE A 266 -8.36 3.35 -13.85
CA ILE A 266 -7.27 4.18 -13.35
C ILE A 266 -7.80 4.85 -12.09
N LEU A 267 -7.10 4.67 -10.97
CA LEU A 267 -7.52 5.16 -9.66
C LEU A 267 -6.46 6.08 -9.06
N ASP A 268 -6.90 6.97 -8.20
CA ASP A 268 -6.05 7.87 -7.42
C ASP A 268 -5.20 8.82 -8.27
N LEU A 269 -5.74 9.29 -9.41
CA LEU A 269 -5.16 10.42 -10.16
C LEU A 269 -5.35 11.69 -9.34
N GLY A 270 -4.44 11.98 -8.42
CA GLY A 270 -4.63 13.07 -7.50
C GLY A 270 -3.40 13.49 -6.72
N PHE A 271 -3.54 14.58 -6.00
CA PHE A 271 -2.50 15.18 -5.17
C PHE A 271 -3.09 15.73 -3.88
N ILE A 272 -2.19 15.97 -2.91
CA ILE A 272 -2.48 16.63 -1.63
C ILE A 272 -1.50 17.78 -1.46
N LYS A 273 -2.02 18.97 -1.13
CA LYS A 273 -1.20 20.11 -0.77
C LYS A 273 -1.01 20.16 0.74
N HIS A 274 0.20 19.99 1.18
CA HIS A 274 0.59 20.10 2.58
C HIS A 274 0.96 21.56 2.88
N SER A 275 0.25 22.15 3.83
CA SER A 275 0.40 23.55 4.27
C SER A 275 0.16 23.75 5.77
N LYS A 276 -0.14 22.67 6.49
CA LYS A 276 -0.36 22.67 7.95
C LYS A 276 0.54 21.65 8.61
N ASN A 277 1.05 21.97 9.80
CA ASN A 277 1.87 21.09 10.62
C ASN A 277 3.04 20.47 9.84
N ILE A 278 3.72 21.31 9.08
CA ILE A 278 4.87 20.92 8.26
C ILE A 278 6.14 20.99 9.07
N ARG A 279 7.01 20.01 8.84
CA ARG A 279 8.36 20.00 9.36
C ARG A 279 9.25 19.23 8.40
N ASN A 280 9.91 19.94 7.51
CA ASN A 280 10.81 19.38 6.52
C ASN A 280 12.24 19.43 7.03
N PHE A 281 13.02 18.42 6.69
CA PHE A 281 14.42 18.31 7.04
C PHE A 281 15.23 18.14 5.77
N THR A 282 16.32 18.90 5.65
CA THR A 282 17.32 18.75 4.58
C THR A 282 18.72 18.65 5.16
N ALA A 283 19.59 17.89 4.50
CA ALA A 283 20.99 17.78 4.83
C ALA A 283 21.80 17.79 3.52
N GLU A 284 22.67 18.77 3.37
CA GLU A 284 23.47 18.97 2.17
C GLU A 284 24.94 19.24 2.52
N GLY A 285 25.86 18.70 1.74
CA GLY A 285 27.29 19.00 1.87
C GLY A 285 28.20 17.83 1.68
N ASP A 286 29.47 18.09 1.96
CA ASP A 286 30.54 17.10 1.96
C ASP A 286 31.21 17.09 3.34
N TYR A 287 31.62 15.89 3.80
CA TYR A 287 32.29 15.77 5.08
C TYR A 287 33.41 14.73 5.00
N VAL A 288 34.55 15.05 5.61
CA VAL A 288 35.69 14.14 5.68
C VAL A 288 36.07 13.94 7.13
N LEU A 289 35.98 12.70 7.61
CA LEU A 289 36.47 12.28 8.91
C LEU A 289 37.81 11.56 8.77
N ASP A 290 38.91 12.21 9.13
CA ASP A 290 40.26 11.68 9.09
C ASP A 290 40.71 10.95 10.37
N GLY A 291 39.75 10.40 11.11
CA GLY A 291 39.95 9.79 12.41
C GLY A 291 39.75 10.79 13.57
N ILE A 292 39.87 10.29 14.80
CA ILE A 292 39.78 11.11 16.01
C ILE A 292 41.15 11.13 16.65
N ASN A 293 41.70 12.33 16.86
CA ASN A 293 42.96 12.50 17.58
C ASN A 293 42.66 12.56 19.08
N PHE A 294 43.02 11.53 19.83
CA PHE A 294 42.78 11.45 21.26
C PHE A 294 43.95 12.13 22.01
N GLU A 295 43.69 13.32 22.56
CA GLU A 295 44.59 13.98 23.50
C GLU A 295 44.03 13.86 24.91
N TYR A 296 44.82 13.28 25.80
CA TYR A 296 44.42 13.16 27.20
C TYR A 296 44.92 14.39 28.00
N ASN A 297 44.00 15.23 28.45
CA ASN A 297 44.29 16.32 29.39
C ASN A 297 43.42 16.11 30.65
N PRO A 298 44.00 15.78 31.81
CA PRO A 298 43.23 15.54 33.02
C PRO A 298 42.56 16.81 33.59
N ASP A 299 43.08 17.99 33.26
CA ASP A 299 42.58 19.27 33.74
C ASP A 299 41.46 19.85 32.86
N ASP A 300 41.34 19.39 31.62
CA ASP A 300 40.29 19.79 30.64
C ASP A 300 39.93 18.60 29.75
N PRO A 301 39.02 17.73 30.23
CA PRO A 301 38.61 16.56 29.47
C PRO A 301 37.83 16.96 28.21
N ILE A 302 38.39 16.65 27.02
CA ILE A 302 37.78 16.92 25.74
C ILE A 302 36.60 15.97 25.52
N ASP A 303 35.43 16.52 25.27
CA ASP A 303 34.28 15.76 24.78
C ASP A 303 34.41 15.55 23.27
N TYR A 304 35.09 14.47 22.87
CA TYR A 304 35.35 14.15 21.46
C TYR A 304 34.08 13.91 20.63
N TRP A 305 33.02 13.42 21.27
CA TRP A 305 31.75 13.22 20.59
C TRP A 305 31.08 14.53 20.25
N ARG A 306 31.12 15.49 21.16
CA ARG A 306 30.60 16.83 20.92
C ARG A 306 31.45 17.58 19.86
N GLN A 307 32.75 17.41 19.87
CA GLN A 307 33.63 17.98 18.86
C GLN A 307 33.30 17.41 17.49
N LEU A 308 33.18 16.08 17.34
CA LEU A 308 32.79 15.42 16.11
C LEU A 308 31.41 15.88 15.61
N GLU A 309 30.44 16.00 16.52
CA GLU A 309 29.11 16.52 16.21
C GLU A 309 29.17 17.96 15.68
N ASN A 310 29.97 18.81 16.31
CA ASN A 310 30.13 20.20 15.88
C ASN A 310 30.84 20.30 14.52
N ASP A 311 31.87 19.50 14.31
CA ASP A 311 32.58 19.44 13.02
C ASP A 311 31.65 18.93 11.89
N PHE A 312 30.86 17.91 12.17
CA PHE A 312 29.84 17.43 11.23
C PHE A 312 28.83 18.53 10.89
N LYS A 313 28.26 19.18 11.92
CA LYS A 313 27.30 20.30 11.74
C LYS A 313 27.88 21.52 11.03
N ALA A 314 29.19 21.75 11.14
CA ALA A 314 29.85 22.85 10.46
C ALA A 314 30.04 22.60 8.95
N ASN A 315 30.12 21.34 8.52
CA ASN A 315 30.37 20.95 7.13
C ASN A 315 29.10 20.46 6.41
N ILE A 316 28.13 19.95 7.15
CA ILE A 316 26.84 19.52 6.62
C ILE A 316 25.79 20.56 7.02
N SER A 317 25.24 21.26 6.02
CA SER A 317 24.10 22.14 6.24
C SER A 317 22.88 21.30 6.60
N ASN A 318 22.40 21.47 7.82
CA ASN A 318 21.14 20.87 8.27
C ASN A 318 20.11 21.98 8.41
N GLU A 319 19.10 21.95 7.57
CA GLU A 319 18.02 22.94 7.61
C GLU A 319 16.70 22.26 7.97
N GLU A 320 15.96 22.94 8.83
CA GLU A 320 14.57 22.62 9.14
C GLU A 320 13.71 23.78 8.67
N ASN A 321 12.65 23.48 7.88
CA ASN A 321 11.72 24.48 7.40
C ASN A 321 10.27 23.97 7.42
N ASP A 322 9.35 24.90 7.27
CA ASP A 322 7.91 24.66 7.23
C ASP A 322 7.29 24.97 5.85
N ASP A 323 8.10 24.91 4.80
CA ASP A 323 7.68 25.19 3.43
C ASP A 323 6.59 24.22 2.97
N ALA A 324 5.53 24.80 2.40
CA ALA A 324 4.43 24.05 1.85
C ALA A 324 4.87 23.24 0.62
N TYR A 325 4.40 21.99 0.55
CA TYR A 325 4.72 21.09 -0.57
C TYR A 325 3.49 20.35 -1.08
N THR A 326 3.64 19.69 -2.22
CA THR A 326 2.61 18.86 -2.82
C THR A 326 3.09 17.42 -2.94
N SER A 327 2.32 16.48 -2.42
CA SER A 327 2.54 15.05 -2.61
C SER A 327 1.54 14.46 -3.61
N TRP A 328 2.02 13.59 -4.51
CA TRP A 328 1.18 12.87 -5.45
C TRP A 328 0.72 11.54 -4.86
N ARG A 329 -0.56 11.22 -5.06
CA ARG A 329 -1.09 9.90 -4.66
C ARG A 329 -0.51 8.80 -5.56
N PRO A 330 -0.23 7.60 -5.01
CA PRO A 330 0.18 6.46 -5.84
C PRO A 330 -0.97 6.02 -6.76
N MET A 331 -0.86 6.38 -8.04
CA MET A 331 -1.82 5.99 -9.08
C MET A 331 -1.86 4.47 -9.21
N LYS A 332 -3.08 3.92 -9.35
CA LYS A 332 -3.32 2.48 -9.51
C LYS A 332 -3.96 2.21 -10.86
N LEU A 333 -3.43 1.24 -11.60
CA LEU A 333 -3.97 0.76 -12.87
C LEU A 333 -4.49 -0.67 -12.69
N ASN A 334 -5.71 -0.93 -13.13
CA ASN A 334 -6.29 -2.26 -13.13
C ASN A 334 -6.81 -2.60 -14.51
N ALA A 335 -6.63 -3.84 -14.93
CA ALA A 335 -7.24 -4.39 -16.14
C ALA A 335 -7.55 -5.87 -15.91
N ALA A 336 -8.69 -6.35 -16.42
CA ALA A 336 -9.00 -7.78 -16.45
C ALA A 336 -9.76 -8.18 -17.69
N LEU A 337 -9.50 -9.40 -18.14
CA LEU A 337 -10.25 -10.08 -19.19
C LEU A 337 -10.84 -11.36 -18.60
N LYS A 338 -12.18 -11.50 -18.70
CA LYS A 338 -12.94 -12.60 -18.13
C LYS A 338 -13.72 -13.32 -19.21
N TYR A 339 -13.66 -14.67 -19.20
CA TYR A 339 -14.47 -15.55 -20.02
C TYR A 339 -15.41 -16.38 -19.15
N SER A 340 -16.71 -16.25 -19.38
CA SER A 340 -17.76 -16.89 -18.61
C SER A 340 -18.39 -18.07 -19.40
N PHE A 341 -18.64 -19.20 -18.71
CA PHE A 341 -19.16 -20.40 -19.33
C PHE A 341 -20.04 -21.21 -18.36
N GLY A 342 -20.79 -22.19 -18.93
CA GLY A 342 -21.78 -22.96 -18.16
C GLY A 342 -23.03 -22.14 -17.91
N GLU A 343 -23.89 -22.03 -18.93
CA GLU A 343 -25.13 -21.25 -18.85
C GLU A 343 -26.04 -21.74 -17.74
N ARG A 344 -26.54 -20.79 -16.95
CA ARG A 344 -27.54 -21.02 -15.91
C ARG A 344 -28.93 -20.82 -16.53
N ARG A 345 -29.71 -21.88 -16.62
CA ARG A 345 -31.12 -21.79 -17.01
C ARG A 345 -31.92 -21.10 -15.90
N ASN A 346 -32.46 -19.91 -16.19
CA ASN A 346 -33.39 -19.24 -15.31
C ASN A 346 -34.71 -20.00 -15.28
N LYS A 347 -35.18 -20.42 -14.11
CA LYS A 347 -36.52 -21.09 -13.95
C LYS A 347 -37.70 -20.12 -14.11
N PHE A 348 -37.45 -18.81 -14.16
CA PHE A 348 -38.49 -17.80 -14.28
C PHE A 348 -38.44 -17.11 -15.65
N CYS A 349 -39.27 -17.57 -16.57
CA CYS A 349 -39.42 -17.04 -17.92
C CYS A 349 -40.09 -15.65 -18.02
N TYR A 350 -40.32 -14.92 -16.95
CA TYR A 350 -41.10 -13.69 -16.95
C TYR A 350 -40.30 -12.38 -16.90
N ALA A 351 -39.03 -12.42 -16.69
CA ALA A 351 -38.20 -11.19 -16.69
C ALA A 351 -37.56 -10.95 -18.06
N LYS A 352 -38.00 -9.91 -18.75
CA LYS A 352 -37.41 -9.42 -20.03
C LYS A 352 -35.99 -8.88 -19.91
N THR A 353 -35.26 -9.17 -18.85
CA THR A 353 -33.84 -8.81 -18.67
C THR A 353 -33.00 -9.98 -19.09
N ARG A 354 -32.45 -9.88 -20.32
CA ARG A 354 -31.47 -10.84 -20.87
C ARG A 354 -30.13 -10.76 -20.16
N LYS A 355 -30.05 -10.97 -18.86
CA LYS A 355 -28.76 -11.32 -18.24
C LYS A 355 -28.59 -12.83 -18.36
N GLN A 356 -27.72 -13.27 -19.26
CA GLN A 356 -27.24 -14.64 -19.28
C GLN A 356 -26.32 -14.79 -18.04
N TYR A 357 -26.72 -15.66 -17.13
CA TYR A 357 -25.91 -15.98 -15.97
C TYR A 357 -25.07 -17.21 -16.27
N TYR A 358 -23.81 -17.16 -15.92
CA TYR A 358 -22.88 -18.27 -16.04
C TYR A 358 -22.50 -18.78 -14.66
N TYR A 359 -22.26 -20.10 -14.57
CA TYR A 359 -21.82 -20.69 -13.30
C TYR A 359 -20.32 -20.51 -13.05
N ASN A 360 -19.54 -20.42 -14.12
CA ASN A 360 -18.10 -20.41 -14.06
C ASN A 360 -17.55 -19.25 -14.89
N SER A 361 -16.44 -18.70 -14.42
CA SER A 361 -15.63 -17.76 -15.19
C SER A 361 -14.15 -18.01 -14.95
N ILE A 362 -13.35 -17.84 -15.97
CA ILE A 362 -11.89 -17.80 -15.89
C ILE A 362 -11.40 -16.48 -16.45
N GLY A 363 -10.26 -16.03 -16.00
CA GLY A 363 -9.70 -14.79 -16.56
C GLY A 363 -8.31 -14.47 -16.03
N PHE A 364 -7.83 -13.36 -16.56
CA PHE A 364 -6.56 -12.77 -16.19
C PHE A 364 -6.78 -11.33 -15.78
N GLN A 365 -6.06 -10.88 -14.78
CA GLN A 365 -6.04 -9.48 -14.37
C GLN A 365 -4.61 -9.00 -14.13
N MET A 366 -4.40 -7.72 -14.42
CA MET A 366 -3.20 -6.98 -14.12
C MET A 366 -3.54 -5.88 -13.14
N HIS A 367 -2.69 -5.70 -12.15
CA HIS A 367 -2.76 -4.58 -11.22
C HIS A 367 -1.38 -3.95 -11.11
N THR A 368 -1.34 -2.62 -11.17
CA THR A 368 -0.10 -1.84 -11.08
C THR A 368 -0.30 -0.68 -10.11
N ILE A 369 0.68 -0.45 -9.23
CA ILE A 369 0.73 0.73 -8.36
C ILE A 369 2.02 1.50 -8.69
N MET A 370 1.88 2.79 -8.95
CA MET A 370 3.03 3.68 -9.13
C MET A 370 3.63 4.00 -7.76
N ARG A 371 4.87 3.56 -7.53
CA ARG A 371 5.61 3.74 -6.29
C ARG A 371 6.83 4.63 -6.51
N PRO A 372 7.44 5.21 -5.44
CA PRO A 372 8.53 6.17 -5.60
C PRO A 372 9.71 5.68 -6.43
N LEU A 373 10.18 4.45 -6.23
CA LEU A 373 11.37 3.94 -6.93
C LEU A 373 11.01 3.27 -8.26
N LYS A 374 10.00 2.37 -8.25
CA LYS A 374 9.56 1.63 -9.44
C LYS A 374 8.09 1.25 -9.33
N PRO A 375 7.35 1.15 -10.45
CA PRO A 375 6.00 0.61 -10.44
C PRO A 375 6.01 -0.85 -9.92
N GLN A 376 5.03 -1.18 -9.07
CA GLN A 376 4.77 -2.54 -8.62
C GLN A 376 3.74 -3.19 -9.53
N PHE A 377 4.09 -4.33 -10.12
CA PHE A 377 3.21 -5.10 -11.00
C PHE A 377 2.70 -6.36 -10.32
N SER A 378 1.47 -6.75 -10.66
CA SER A 378 0.97 -8.09 -10.35
C SER A 378 0.09 -8.61 -11.47
N PHE A 379 0.32 -9.87 -11.81
CA PHE A 379 -0.47 -10.62 -12.79
C PHE A 379 -1.18 -11.75 -12.07
N THR A 380 -2.49 -11.83 -12.24
CA THR A 380 -3.32 -12.82 -11.55
C THR A 380 -4.18 -13.56 -12.55
N SER A 381 -4.09 -14.88 -12.56
CA SER A 381 -5.09 -15.75 -13.16
C SER A 381 -6.15 -16.07 -12.11
N PHE A 382 -7.41 -16.14 -12.51
CA PHE A 382 -8.50 -16.41 -11.60
C PHE A 382 -9.55 -17.37 -12.17
N TYR A 383 -10.21 -18.07 -11.26
CA TYR A 383 -11.38 -18.86 -11.52
C TYR A 383 -12.49 -18.44 -10.54
N GLU A 384 -13.66 -18.09 -11.09
CA GLU A 384 -14.86 -17.76 -10.33
C GLU A 384 -15.90 -18.84 -10.51
N LYS A 385 -16.59 -19.19 -9.43
CA LYS A 385 -17.69 -20.16 -9.43
C LYS A 385 -18.86 -19.66 -8.62
N SER A 386 -20.03 -19.59 -9.24
CA SER A 386 -21.31 -19.39 -8.57
C SER A 386 -21.86 -20.73 -8.12
N LEU A 387 -21.70 -21.04 -6.83
CA LEU A 387 -22.20 -22.28 -6.22
C LEU A 387 -23.74 -22.28 -6.14
N SER A 388 -24.31 -21.09 -5.92
CA SER A 388 -25.76 -20.86 -5.92
C SER A 388 -26.04 -19.44 -6.42
N GLN A 389 -27.29 -18.98 -6.31
CA GLN A 389 -27.64 -17.57 -6.61
C GLN A 389 -27.04 -16.60 -5.58
N ASN A 390 -26.77 -17.12 -4.40
CA ASN A 390 -26.39 -16.33 -3.23
C ASN A 390 -24.95 -16.58 -2.79
N ILE A 391 -24.24 -17.55 -3.39
CA ILE A 391 -22.88 -17.92 -2.99
C ILE A 391 -21.96 -17.90 -4.20
N HIS A 392 -20.99 -17.02 -4.18
CA HIS A 392 -19.99 -16.87 -5.21
C HIS A 392 -18.61 -17.05 -4.62
N THR A 393 -17.74 -17.75 -5.33
CA THR A 393 -16.36 -18.00 -4.90
C THR A 393 -15.40 -17.59 -5.99
N LYS A 394 -14.21 -17.12 -5.60
CA LYS A 394 -13.12 -16.77 -6.50
C LYS A 394 -11.82 -17.36 -5.98
N PHE A 395 -11.08 -18.04 -6.85
CA PHE A 395 -9.74 -18.55 -6.59
C PHE A 395 -8.76 -17.83 -7.52
N THR A 396 -7.61 -17.48 -6.98
CA THR A 396 -6.59 -16.73 -7.71
C THR A 396 -5.23 -17.36 -7.57
N HIS A 397 -4.43 -17.26 -8.63
CA HIS A 397 -2.99 -17.47 -8.62
C HIS A 397 -2.32 -16.19 -9.12
N THR A 398 -1.47 -15.60 -8.29
CA THR A 398 -0.85 -14.30 -8.53
C THR A 398 0.67 -14.43 -8.57
N ILE A 399 1.27 -13.72 -9.52
CA ILE A 399 2.71 -13.51 -9.67
C ILE A 399 2.97 -12.01 -9.46
N ASN A 400 3.87 -11.66 -8.59
CA ASN A 400 4.26 -10.27 -8.30
C ASN A 400 5.69 -10.18 -7.74
N ASP A 401 6.08 -8.98 -7.28
CA ASP A 401 7.42 -8.72 -6.72
C ASP A 401 7.74 -9.54 -5.45
N TYR A 402 6.73 -10.03 -4.72
CA TYR A 402 6.92 -10.81 -3.49
C TYR A 402 7.17 -12.29 -3.76
N SER A 403 6.43 -12.85 -4.72
CA SER A 403 6.49 -14.28 -5.02
C SER A 403 5.84 -14.60 -6.37
N SER A 404 6.30 -15.67 -6.98
CA SER A 404 5.68 -16.23 -8.20
C SER A 404 4.50 -17.18 -7.93
N THR A 405 4.19 -17.48 -6.66
CA THR A 405 3.24 -18.56 -6.30
C THR A 405 2.30 -18.16 -5.16
N ILE A 406 1.57 -17.06 -5.33
CA ILE A 406 0.58 -16.61 -4.35
C ILE A 406 -0.79 -17.14 -4.74
N PHE A 407 -1.38 -17.99 -3.90
CA PHE A 407 -2.74 -18.48 -4.09
C PHE A 407 -3.71 -17.76 -3.16
N GLY A 408 -4.78 -17.24 -3.74
CA GLY A 408 -5.83 -16.55 -3.01
C GLY A 408 -7.19 -17.24 -3.14
N ALA A 409 -8.05 -16.99 -2.17
CA ALA A 409 -9.43 -17.44 -2.17
C ALA A 409 -10.35 -16.34 -1.63
N GLY A 410 -11.50 -16.18 -2.25
CA GLY A 410 -12.55 -15.28 -1.81
C GLY A 410 -13.93 -15.86 -1.97
N ALA A 411 -14.86 -15.36 -1.17
CA ALA A 411 -16.27 -15.74 -1.23
C ALA A 411 -17.16 -14.53 -0.96
N SER A 412 -18.33 -14.53 -1.58
CA SER A 412 -19.43 -13.61 -1.29
C SER A 412 -20.69 -14.41 -1.02
N LEU A 413 -21.42 -14.00 0.01
CA LEU A 413 -22.65 -14.63 0.48
C LEU A 413 -23.75 -13.59 0.59
N GLN A 414 -24.87 -13.81 -0.10
CA GLN A 414 -26.08 -12.98 -0.02
C GLN A 414 -27.12 -13.67 0.87
N LEU A 415 -27.42 -13.12 2.05
CA LEU A 415 -28.43 -13.58 3.00
C LEU A 415 -29.59 -12.59 3.04
N GLY A 416 -30.58 -12.76 2.16
CA GLY A 416 -31.63 -11.79 1.97
C GLY A 416 -31.04 -10.45 1.54
N LYS A 417 -31.14 -9.43 2.39
CA LYS A 417 -30.55 -8.10 2.13
C LYS A 417 -29.10 -7.97 2.60
N LEU A 418 -28.59 -8.90 3.39
CA LEU A 418 -27.21 -8.85 3.91
C LEU A 418 -26.25 -9.50 2.93
N ASN A 419 -25.29 -8.72 2.45
CA ASN A 419 -24.15 -9.19 1.67
C ASN A 419 -22.93 -9.28 2.57
N ILE A 420 -22.31 -10.46 2.66
CA ILE A 420 -21.08 -10.72 3.40
C ILE A 420 -20.05 -11.16 2.38
N PHE A 421 -18.88 -10.57 2.42
CA PHE A 421 -17.76 -11.05 1.59
C PHE A 421 -16.48 -11.15 2.39
N GLY A 422 -15.63 -12.05 1.97
CA GLY A 422 -14.29 -12.22 2.50
C GLY A 422 -13.35 -12.75 1.43
N ALA A 423 -12.12 -12.29 1.46
CA ALA A 423 -11.08 -12.66 0.53
C ALA A 423 -9.72 -12.67 1.23
N LEU A 424 -8.90 -13.66 0.92
CA LEU A 424 -7.59 -13.89 1.49
C LEU A 424 -6.60 -14.26 0.37
N ASP A 425 -5.54 -13.46 0.20
CA ASP A 425 -4.37 -13.87 -0.60
C ASP A 425 -3.43 -14.71 0.25
N ASN A 426 -2.59 -15.50 -0.41
CA ASN A 426 -1.61 -16.38 0.21
C ASN A 426 -2.21 -17.35 1.25
N VAL A 427 -3.28 -18.03 0.86
CA VAL A 427 -4.05 -18.96 1.71
C VAL A 427 -3.17 -20.02 2.38
N PHE A 428 -2.15 -20.51 1.68
CA PHE A 428 -1.24 -21.52 2.22
C PHE A 428 -0.25 -20.95 3.25
N GLY A 429 0.12 -19.68 3.11
CA GLY A 429 1.02 -19.00 4.02
C GLY A 429 0.43 -18.69 5.39
N VAL A 430 -0.91 -18.72 5.54
CA VAL A 430 -1.56 -18.52 6.85
C VAL A 430 -1.21 -19.61 7.86
N ARG A 431 -0.85 -20.81 7.39
CA ARG A 431 -0.45 -21.93 8.26
C ARG A 431 0.91 -21.70 8.91
N ASP A 432 1.79 -20.99 8.24
CA ASP A 432 3.12 -20.67 8.73
C ASP A 432 3.53 -19.27 8.23
N LEU A 433 3.25 -18.28 9.06
CA LEU A 433 3.55 -16.87 8.77
C LEU A 433 5.06 -16.60 8.58
N SER A 434 5.91 -17.52 9.04
CA SER A 434 7.35 -17.39 8.86
C SER A 434 7.79 -17.56 7.41
N THR A 435 7.01 -18.31 6.59
CA THR A 435 7.35 -18.63 5.20
C THR A 435 6.75 -17.66 4.18
N VAL A 436 6.18 -16.54 4.64
CA VAL A 436 5.37 -15.65 3.80
C VAL A 436 6.05 -14.32 3.58
N ASN A 437 6.10 -13.88 2.31
CA ASN A 437 6.58 -12.57 1.94
C ASN A 437 5.47 -11.51 1.96
N ASN A 438 4.22 -11.91 1.73
CA ASN A 438 3.08 -11.02 1.84
C ASN A 438 1.81 -11.77 2.23
N ILE A 439 0.95 -11.09 2.89
CA ILE A 439 -0.40 -11.56 3.25
C ILE A 439 -1.38 -10.42 3.01
N SER A 440 -2.63 -10.75 2.60
CA SER A 440 -3.64 -9.76 2.26
C SER A 440 -5.05 -10.23 2.61
N LEU A 441 -5.81 -9.50 3.44
CA LEU A 441 -7.21 -9.76 3.83
C LEU A 441 -8.12 -8.62 3.36
N ASN A 442 -9.29 -8.99 2.88
CA ASN A 442 -10.39 -8.06 2.67
C ASN A 442 -11.68 -8.73 3.12
N PHE A 443 -12.46 -8.06 3.94
CA PHE A 443 -13.79 -8.53 4.29
C PHE A 443 -14.75 -7.35 4.50
N GLY A 444 -16.03 -7.62 4.41
CA GLY A 444 -17.02 -6.60 4.68
C GLY A 444 -18.46 -7.10 4.71
N PHE A 445 -19.29 -6.21 5.22
CA PHE A 445 -20.71 -6.43 5.44
C PHE A 445 -21.50 -5.26 4.86
N ASN A 446 -22.43 -5.57 3.96
CA ASN A 446 -23.24 -4.57 3.29
C ASN A 446 -24.71 -4.99 3.33
N ILE A 447 -25.60 -4.02 3.22
CA ILE A 447 -27.02 -4.24 2.97
C ILE A 447 -27.29 -3.88 1.52
N THR A 448 -27.78 -4.84 0.73
CA THR A 448 -28.15 -4.64 -0.68
C THR A 448 -29.66 -4.77 -0.83
N ILE A 449 -30.26 -3.93 -1.63
CA ILE A 449 -31.69 -3.90 -1.92
C ILE A 449 -31.86 -3.95 -3.44
N ASP A 450 -32.60 -4.94 -3.92
CA ASP A 450 -32.95 -5.17 -5.33
C ASP A 450 -34.13 -4.31 -5.80
#